data_4d23d0dd112768dedf708839be2dfb8d
#
_entry.id   4d23d0dd112768dedf708839be2dfb8d
#
_cell.length_a   1.000
_cell.length_b   1.000
_cell.length_c   1.000
_cell.angle_alpha   90.00
_cell.angle_beta   90.00
_cell.angle_gamma   90.00
#
_symmetry.space_group_name_H-M   'P 1'
#
loop_
_entity.id
_entity.type
_entity.pdbx_description
1 polymer ?
#
loop_
_entity_poly.entity_id
_entity_poly.type
_entity_poly.pdbx_seq_one_letter_code
_entity_poly.pdbx_strand_id
1 'polypeptide(L)'
;MAETFLYLTTVGHKSGNPHNIEIWYVEHDGAYYMVSEMRENAHWVQNILNNPQVEFSVGTREDKNSLVAHHSARGRVVTADNAPDIFRAVSAKMDEKYNWSDGLIVEVK
;
A
#
# COMPACT_ATOMS: atom_id res chain seq x y z
N MET A 1 -1.05 -21.58 -7.70
CA MET A 1 -1.42 -20.21 -8.07
C MET A 1 -0.37 -19.22 -7.56
N ALA A 2 0.07 -18.33 -8.42
CA ALA A 2 1.07 -17.32 -8.02
C ALA A 2 0.44 -16.28 -7.10
N GLU A 3 1.18 -15.88 -6.07
CA GLU A 3 0.75 -14.81 -5.18
C GLU A 3 0.86 -13.47 -5.89
N THR A 4 -0.15 -12.60 -5.70
CA THR A 4 -0.11 -11.25 -6.24
C THR A 4 0.41 -10.27 -5.20
N PHE A 5 1.06 -9.22 -5.70
CA PHE A 5 1.62 -8.14 -4.89
C PHE A 5 1.18 -6.80 -5.46
N LEU A 6 1.20 -5.79 -4.63
CA LEU A 6 1.08 -4.41 -5.09
C LEU A 6 2.49 -3.83 -5.21
N TYR A 7 2.76 -3.24 -6.35
CA TYR A 7 4.02 -2.56 -6.64
C TYR A 7 3.76 -1.06 -6.57
N LEU A 8 4.31 -0.44 -5.55
CA LEU A 8 4.03 0.96 -5.22
C LEU A 8 5.23 1.82 -5.54
N THR A 9 4.98 2.94 -6.23
CA THR A 9 5.99 3.96 -6.49
C THR A 9 5.63 5.22 -5.71
N THR A 10 6.53 5.65 -4.84
CA THR A 10 6.39 6.88 -4.06
C THR A 10 7.48 7.87 -4.45
N VAL A 11 7.27 9.15 -4.13
CA VAL A 11 8.28 10.20 -4.34
C VAL A 11 9.12 10.32 -3.08
N GLY A 12 10.43 10.14 -3.20
CA GLY A 12 11.34 10.20 -2.07
C GLY A 12 11.26 11.53 -1.33
N HIS A 13 11.04 11.48 -0.02
CA HIS A 13 10.85 12.68 0.79
C HIS A 13 12.11 13.54 0.94
N LYS A 14 13.27 12.97 0.68
CA LYS A 14 14.55 13.70 0.73
C LYS A 14 15.11 14.01 -0.65
N SER A 15 15.01 13.05 -1.58
CA SER A 15 15.65 13.16 -2.89
C SER A 15 14.72 13.66 -3.99
N GLY A 16 13.41 13.47 -3.84
CA GLY A 16 12.44 13.71 -4.90
C GLY A 16 12.43 12.65 -5.99
N ASN A 17 13.25 11.61 -5.86
CA ASN A 17 13.32 10.53 -6.84
C ASN A 17 12.26 9.46 -6.59
N PRO A 18 11.83 8.72 -7.62
CA PRO A 18 10.88 7.64 -7.42
C PRO A 18 11.49 6.47 -6.66
N HIS A 19 10.72 5.89 -5.76
CA HIS A 19 11.09 4.71 -4.99
C HIS A 19 10.02 3.64 -5.15
N ASN A 20 10.44 2.44 -5.51
CA ASN A 20 9.55 1.32 -5.78
C ASN A 20 9.63 0.28 -4.66
N ILE A 21 8.47 -0.24 -4.23
CA ILE A 21 8.42 -1.37 -3.30
C ILE A 21 7.44 -2.42 -3.81
N GLU A 22 7.65 -3.65 -3.37
CA GLU A 22 6.72 -4.77 -3.56
C GLU A 22 6.13 -5.09 -2.19
N ILE A 23 4.79 -5.13 -2.08
CA ILE A 23 4.16 -5.24 -0.76
C ILE A 23 2.86 -6.05 -0.85
N TRP A 24 2.50 -6.71 0.25
CA TRP A 24 1.21 -7.36 0.43
C TRP A 24 0.09 -6.33 0.48
N TYR A 25 -1.09 -6.71 -0.04
CA TYR A 25 -2.23 -5.81 -0.10
C TYR A 25 -3.55 -6.56 0.02
N VAL A 26 -4.58 -5.82 0.38
CA VAL A 26 -5.98 -6.27 0.22
C VAL A 26 -6.75 -5.17 -0.50
N GLU A 27 -7.84 -5.57 -1.15
CA GLU A 27 -8.74 -4.66 -1.83
C GLU A 27 -10.04 -4.53 -1.04
N HIS A 28 -10.55 -3.31 -0.92
CA HIS A 28 -11.78 -3.04 -0.21
C HIS A 28 -12.45 -1.79 -0.81
N ASP A 29 -13.71 -1.91 -1.23
CA ASP A 29 -14.52 -0.81 -1.77
C ASP A 29 -13.82 0.02 -2.86
N GLY A 30 -13.12 -0.67 -3.78
CA GLY A 30 -12.47 -0.01 -4.90
C GLY A 30 -11.15 0.67 -4.58
N ALA A 31 -10.62 0.47 -3.38
CA ALA A 31 -9.32 0.96 -2.97
C ALA A 31 -8.41 -0.19 -2.58
N TYR A 32 -7.11 0.07 -2.56
CA TYR A 32 -6.11 -0.91 -2.16
C TYR A 32 -5.50 -0.49 -0.83
N TYR A 33 -5.22 -1.48 0.03
CA TYR A 33 -4.72 -1.23 1.38
C TYR A 33 -3.51 -2.09 1.65
N MET A 34 -2.50 -1.47 2.26
CA MET A 34 -1.26 -2.12 2.66
C MET A 34 -1.03 -1.87 4.13
N VAL A 35 -0.22 -2.72 4.77
CA VAL A 35 0.11 -2.54 6.19
C VAL A 35 1.63 -2.40 6.33
N SER A 36 2.06 -1.32 6.95
CA SER A 36 3.46 -1.06 7.21
C SER A 36 3.85 -1.67 8.56
N GLU A 37 4.70 -2.69 8.54
CA GLU A 37 5.23 -3.30 9.77
C GLU A 37 6.03 -2.29 10.59
N MET A 38 6.80 -1.46 9.93
CA MET A 38 7.61 -0.42 10.60
C MET A 38 6.84 0.87 10.85
N ARG A 39 5.53 0.86 10.57
CA ARG A 39 4.63 1.99 10.79
C ARG A 39 5.17 3.26 10.10
N GLU A 40 5.19 4.39 10.80
CA GLU A 40 5.66 5.67 10.24
C GLU A 40 7.17 5.71 9.98
N ASN A 41 7.90 4.73 10.49
CA ASN A 41 9.36 4.67 10.29
C ASN A 41 9.74 4.12 8.92
N ALA A 42 8.83 3.46 8.21
CA ALA A 42 9.09 2.98 6.87
C ALA A 42 9.27 4.17 5.91
N HIS A 43 10.28 4.11 5.06
CA HIS A 43 10.57 5.21 4.13
C HIS A 43 9.41 5.47 3.18
N TRP A 44 8.75 4.43 2.69
CA TRP A 44 7.62 4.62 1.77
C TRP A 44 6.44 5.31 2.45
N VAL A 45 6.22 5.09 3.74
CA VAL A 45 5.18 5.80 4.49
C VAL A 45 5.55 7.26 4.64
N GLN A 46 6.81 7.56 5.00
CA GLN A 46 7.29 8.94 5.10
C GLN A 46 7.19 9.67 3.77
N ASN A 47 7.47 8.97 2.66
CA ASN A 47 7.33 9.54 1.33
C ASN A 47 5.88 9.95 1.06
N ILE A 48 4.91 9.10 1.42
CA ILE A 48 3.48 9.38 1.24
C ILE A 48 3.03 10.54 2.13
N LEU A 49 3.50 10.59 3.36
CA LEU A 49 3.16 11.70 4.28
C LEU A 49 3.67 13.04 3.76
N ASN A 50 4.82 13.04 3.08
CA ASN A 50 5.39 14.23 2.47
C ASN A 50 4.72 14.57 1.13
N ASN A 51 4.45 13.57 0.31
CA ASN A 51 3.80 13.73 -1.00
C ASN A 51 2.87 12.53 -1.22
N PRO A 52 1.55 12.73 -1.12
CA PRO A 52 0.58 11.64 -1.23
C PRO A 52 0.38 11.10 -2.65
N GLN A 53 0.93 11.76 -3.66
CA GLN A 53 0.83 11.27 -5.04
C GLN A 53 1.66 10.01 -5.22
N VAL A 54 1.02 8.93 -5.66
CA VAL A 54 1.67 7.63 -5.89
C VAL A 54 1.25 7.05 -7.22
N GLU A 55 2.01 6.05 -7.66
CA GLU A 55 1.63 5.19 -8.77
C GLU A 55 1.69 3.75 -8.28
N PHE A 56 0.86 2.88 -8.82
CA PHE A 56 0.86 1.48 -8.41
C PHE A 56 0.46 0.56 -9.56
N SER A 57 0.84 -0.70 -9.43
CA SER A 57 0.36 -1.79 -10.26
C SER A 57 0.20 -3.03 -9.39
N VAL A 58 -0.64 -3.96 -9.83
CA VAL A 58 -0.89 -5.22 -9.12
C VAL A 58 -0.56 -6.37 -10.06
N GLY A 59 0.18 -7.35 -9.58
CA GLY A 59 0.53 -8.50 -10.39
C GLY A 59 1.40 -9.49 -9.65
N THR A 60 2.03 -10.38 -10.40
CA THR A 60 2.92 -11.40 -9.86
C THR A 60 4.38 -11.05 -10.17
N ARG A 61 5.28 -11.64 -9.42
CA ARG A 61 6.73 -11.46 -9.65
C ARG A 61 7.16 -11.97 -11.02
N GLU A 62 6.49 -13.01 -11.52
CA GLU A 62 6.80 -13.64 -12.79
C GLU A 62 6.24 -12.87 -13.98
N ASP A 63 5.22 -12.07 -13.79
CA ASP A 63 4.57 -11.31 -14.85
C ASP A 63 5.12 -9.89 -14.90
N LYS A 64 6.14 -9.69 -15.70
CA LYS A 64 6.78 -8.37 -15.85
C LYS A 64 5.88 -7.34 -16.49
N ASN A 65 4.83 -7.77 -17.20
CA ASN A 65 3.87 -6.84 -17.81
C ASN A 65 3.05 -6.11 -16.75
N SER A 66 2.83 -6.73 -15.59
CA SER A 66 2.12 -6.08 -14.49
C SER A 66 2.85 -4.86 -13.95
N LEU A 67 4.18 -4.81 -14.14
CA LEU A 67 5.01 -3.69 -13.69
C LEU A 67 4.96 -2.49 -14.64
N VAL A 68 4.37 -2.66 -15.83
CA VAL A 68 4.28 -1.63 -16.86
C VAL A 68 2.97 -0.85 -16.74
N ALA A 69 1.91 -1.50 -16.27
CA ALA A 69 0.59 -0.89 -16.15
C ALA A 69 0.49 -0.11 -14.84
N HIS A 70 0.87 1.17 -14.87
CA HIS A 70 0.85 2.03 -13.70
C HIS A 70 -0.47 2.80 -13.61
N HIS A 71 -1.01 2.86 -12.40
CA HIS A 71 -2.20 3.63 -12.08
C HIS A 71 -1.81 4.76 -11.12
N SER A 72 -2.22 5.98 -11.43
CA SER A 72 -2.02 7.13 -10.55
C SER A 72 -3.07 7.10 -9.43
N ALA A 73 -2.65 7.43 -8.22
CA ALA A 73 -3.53 7.40 -7.05
C ALA A 73 -2.96 8.31 -5.95
N ARG A 74 -3.69 8.37 -4.84
CA ARG A 74 -3.25 9.11 -3.65
C ARG A 74 -3.18 8.13 -2.47
N GLY A 75 -2.10 8.26 -1.71
CA GLY A 75 -1.91 7.48 -0.49
C GLY A 75 -2.34 8.25 0.75
N ARG A 76 -2.96 7.56 1.71
CA ARG A 76 -3.24 8.17 3.02
C ARG A 76 -3.16 7.11 4.10
N VAL A 77 -2.80 7.54 5.30
CA VAL A 77 -2.79 6.67 6.47
C VAL A 77 -4.22 6.52 6.99
N VAL A 78 -4.62 5.27 7.26
CA VAL A 78 -5.93 4.94 7.83
C VAL A 78 -5.74 4.47 9.26
N THR A 79 -6.48 5.11 10.18
CA THR A 79 -6.43 4.78 11.60
C THR A 79 -7.82 4.46 12.13
N ALA A 80 -7.88 3.89 13.33
CA ALA A 80 -9.16 3.66 14.02
C ALA A 80 -9.90 4.97 14.30
N ASP A 81 -9.19 6.09 14.34
CA ASP A 81 -9.78 7.40 14.62
C ASP A 81 -10.33 8.08 13.37
N ASN A 82 -9.60 8.03 12.24
CA ASN A 82 -10.03 8.75 11.04
C ASN A 82 -10.97 7.95 10.14
N ALA A 83 -10.91 6.62 10.21
CA ALA A 83 -11.76 5.75 9.39
C ALA A 83 -11.98 4.40 10.08
N PRO A 84 -12.76 4.37 11.18
CA PRO A 84 -12.90 3.16 12.01
C PRO A 84 -13.47 1.95 11.25
N ASP A 85 -14.43 2.16 10.35
CA ASP A 85 -15.03 1.06 9.60
C ASP A 85 -14.05 0.44 8.61
N ILE A 86 -13.30 1.29 7.91
CA ILE A 86 -12.26 0.84 6.97
C ILE A 86 -11.15 0.13 7.74
N PHE A 87 -10.70 0.71 8.85
CA PHE A 87 -9.66 0.14 9.69
C PHE A 87 -10.03 -1.29 10.11
N ARG A 88 -11.25 -1.48 10.59
CA ARG A 88 -11.74 -2.79 11.04
C ARG A 88 -11.84 -3.79 9.88
N ALA A 89 -12.42 -3.37 8.76
CA ALA A 89 -12.61 -4.24 7.59
C ALA A 89 -11.27 -4.67 6.99
N VAL A 90 -10.32 -3.74 6.85
CA VAL A 90 -9.01 -4.02 6.28
C VAL A 90 -8.20 -4.92 7.20
N SER A 91 -8.23 -4.66 8.51
CA SER A 91 -7.54 -5.51 9.48
C SER A 91 -8.04 -6.96 9.40
N ALA A 92 -9.35 -7.15 9.30
CA ALA A 92 -9.93 -8.49 9.17
C ALA A 92 -9.50 -9.17 7.87
N LYS A 93 -9.48 -8.43 6.76
CA LYS A 93 -9.06 -8.96 5.45
C LYS A 93 -7.58 -9.34 5.44
N MET A 94 -6.72 -8.54 6.08
CA MET A 94 -5.30 -8.83 6.19
C MET A 94 -5.07 -10.09 7.03
N ASP A 95 -5.77 -10.22 8.16
CA ASP A 95 -5.68 -11.42 8.99
C ASP A 95 -6.13 -12.67 8.24
N GLU A 96 -7.21 -12.57 7.47
CA GLU A 96 -7.73 -13.69 6.69
C GLU A 96 -6.77 -14.11 5.59
N LYS A 97 -6.18 -13.14 4.87
CA LYS A 97 -5.32 -13.42 3.71
C LYS A 97 -3.89 -13.80 4.11
N TYR A 98 -3.33 -13.10 5.10
CA TYR A 98 -1.91 -13.23 5.46
C TYR A 98 -1.67 -13.70 6.88
N ASN A 99 -2.72 -13.88 7.67
CA ASN A 99 -2.64 -14.21 9.09
C ASN A 99 -1.81 -13.17 9.85
N TRP A 100 -1.91 -11.89 9.46
CA TRP A 100 -1.15 -10.81 10.05
C TRP A 100 -1.77 -9.47 9.68
N SER A 101 -1.94 -8.59 10.68
CA SER A 101 -2.44 -7.24 10.46
C SER A 101 -1.80 -6.20 11.39
N ASP A 102 -0.69 -6.56 12.04
CA ASP A 102 -0.05 -5.69 13.01
C ASP A 102 0.85 -4.66 12.34
N GLY A 103 0.32 -3.46 12.13
CA GLY A 103 1.06 -2.38 11.52
C GLY A 103 0.18 -1.18 11.22
N LEU A 104 0.73 -0.23 10.46
CA LEU A 104 0.03 0.97 10.04
C LEU A 104 -0.62 0.72 8.69
N ILE A 105 -1.93 0.97 8.60
CA ILE A 105 -2.67 0.79 7.35
C ILE A 105 -2.51 2.02 6.47
N VAL A 106 -2.21 1.79 5.18
CA VAL A 106 -2.12 2.84 4.17
C VAL A 106 -3.08 2.51 3.04
N GLU A 107 -3.92 3.47 2.68
CA GLU A 107 -4.87 3.38 1.58
C GLU A 107 -4.27 3.99 0.31
N VAL A 108 -4.49 3.31 -0.82
CA VAL A 108 -4.16 3.83 -2.16
C VAL A 108 -5.45 3.84 -2.98
N LYS A 109 -5.88 5.01 -3.37
CA LYS A 109 -7.15 5.18 -4.08
C LYS A 109 -7.11 6.23 -5.18
#